data_70361a09fc03d0a52cebd149150dcfe6
#
_entry.id   70361a09fc03d0a52cebd149150dcfe6
#
_cell.length_a   1.000
_cell.length_b   1.000
_cell.length_c   1.000
_cell.angle_alpha   90.00
_cell.angle_beta   90.00
_cell.angle_gamma   90.00
#
_symmetry.space_group_name_H-M   'P 1'
#
loop_
_entity.id
_entity.type
_entity.pdbx_description
1 polymer ?
#
loop_
_entity_poly.entity_id
_entity_poly.type
_entity_poly.pdbx_seq_one_letter_code
_entity_poly.pdbx_strand_id
1 'polypeptide(L)'
;MTSRPVTKLRISIVQYLNTAPLVWGFTNGPLHGKYDLSFTVPSQCSEDLRIGRADVAIIPAIEFQRIDDLVILPDMAIASKKQVRSLLIVSKKPIEQVKSFALDRSSRSTQALTRILCAKKWKIAPGFFEATPDLAEMLQQADAALLIGDPALRISLGIEKDSHAGAEGQTICPAATLGITSSELLHIYDVVSEWRSLTELPAVLAVWAAKRDVATPEVTADFLASRDFGLSHIPEISYDASLELELPAQAIETYLRRNIDFSLDSENRRGLDLYYQLAARLGVIPKAKSIEWVDMKAVTARL
;
A
#
# COMPACT_ATOMS: atom_id res chain seq x y z
N MET A 1 -20.54 5.30 -42.02
CA MET A 1 -20.70 4.85 -40.65
C MET A 1 -19.49 5.33 -39.88
N THR A 2 -19.60 6.45 -39.20
CA THR A 2 -18.51 6.96 -38.33
C THR A 2 -18.50 6.12 -37.08
N SER A 3 -17.48 5.27 -36.92
CA SER A 3 -17.21 4.54 -35.66
C SER A 3 -17.07 5.59 -34.53
N ARG A 4 -17.93 5.51 -33.53
CA ARG A 4 -17.68 6.25 -32.26
C ARG A 4 -16.26 5.90 -31.78
N PRO A 5 -15.44 6.88 -31.42
CA PRO A 5 -14.13 6.57 -30.82
C PRO A 5 -14.38 5.67 -29.61
N VAL A 6 -13.76 4.50 -29.60
CA VAL A 6 -13.76 3.60 -28.44
C VAL A 6 -13.02 4.37 -27.34
N THR A 7 -13.75 4.90 -26.38
CA THR A 7 -13.16 5.56 -25.23
C THR A 7 -12.35 4.54 -24.45
N LYS A 8 -11.04 4.76 -24.31
CA LYS A 8 -10.16 3.90 -23.50
C LYS A 8 -10.63 3.92 -22.04
N LEU A 9 -10.54 2.79 -21.37
CA LEU A 9 -10.75 2.74 -19.92
C LEU A 9 -9.68 3.57 -19.21
N ARG A 10 -10.11 4.35 -18.22
CA ARG A 10 -9.28 5.24 -17.42
C ARG A 10 -8.82 4.51 -16.18
N ILE A 11 -7.51 4.47 -15.97
CA ILE A 11 -6.89 3.77 -14.83
C ILE A 11 -6.18 4.79 -13.93
N SER A 12 -6.55 4.84 -12.65
CA SER A 12 -5.86 5.65 -11.64
C SER A 12 -4.88 4.78 -10.85
N ILE A 13 -3.62 5.19 -10.84
CA ILE A 13 -2.46 4.41 -10.40
C ILE A 13 -1.74 5.14 -9.27
N VAL A 14 -1.39 4.41 -8.23
CA VAL A 14 -0.55 4.93 -7.15
C VAL A 14 0.88 5.13 -7.65
N GLN A 15 1.39 6.36 -7.51
CA GLN A 15 2.73 6.75 -7.95
C GLN A 15 3.80 6.42 -6.90
N TYR A 16 3.83 5.19 -6.41
CA TYR A 16 4.90 4.69 -5.55
C TYR A 16 5.61 3.51 -6.20
N LEU A 17 6.87 3.32 -5.85
CA LEU A 17 7.73 2.26 -6.37
C LEU A 17 7.08 0.88 -6.32
N ASN A 18 6.37 0.56 -5.23
CA ASN A 18 5.72 -0.74 -5.07
C ASN A 18 4.56 -1.01 -6.05
N THR A 19 4.13 -0.01 -6.79
CA THR A 19 3.11 -0.18 -7.85
C THR A 19 3.76 -0.45 -9.22
N ALA A 20 5.00 -0.06 -9.42
CA ALA A 20 5.67 -0.13 -10.72
C ALA A 20 5.59 -1.53 -11.37
N PRO A 21 5.84 -2.66 -10.67
CA PRO A 21 5.72 -3.98 -11.28
C PRO A 21 4.29 -4.32 -11.76
N LEU A 22 3.25 -3.79 -11.11
CA LEU A 22 1.86 -4.06 -11.51
C LEU A 22 1.48 -3.38 -12.82
N VAL A 23 2.14 -2.27 -13.16
CA VAL A 23 1.77 -1.41 -14.29
C VAL A 23 2.81 -1.38 -15.41
N TRP A 24 3.94 -2.05 -15.24
CA TRP A 24 5.05 -2.01 -16.21
C TRP A 24 4.65 -2.47 -17.62
N GLY A 25 3.74 -3.42 -17.71
CA GLY A 25 3.17 -3.85 -18.99
C GLY A 25 2.33 -2.79 -19.69
N PHE A 26 1.73 -1.87 -18.93
CA PHE A 26 0.96 -0.74 -19.49
C PHE A 26 1.86 0.44 -19.87
N THR A 27 2.97 0.64 -19.17
CA THR A 27 3.87 1.78 -19.40
C THR A 27 4.99 1.46 -20.38
N ASN A 28 5.59 0.28 -20.29
CA ASN A 28 6.81 -0.10 -21.00
C ASN A 28 6.66 -1.39 -21.83
N GLY A 29 5.50 -2.07 -21.75
CA GLY A 29 5.29 -3.39 -22.31
C GLY A 29 4.24 -3.45 -23.42
N PRO A 30 3.78 -4.65 -23.76
CA PRO A 30 2.90 -4.90 -24.91
C PRO A 30 1.51 -4.28 -24.79
N LEU A 31 1.11 -3.82 -23.61
CA LEU A 31 -0.17 -3.16 -23.36
C LEU A 31 -0.06 -1.61 -23.38
N HIS A 32 1.09 -1.09 -23.77
CA HIS A 32 1.32 0.36 -23.86
C HIS A 32 0.28 1.03 -24.78
N GLY A 33 -0.29 2.11 -24.27
CA GLY A 33 -1.30 2.88 -25.01
C GLY A 33 -2.69 2.25 -25.11
N LYS A 34 -2.94 1.05 -24.54
CA LYS A 34 -4.25 0.41 -24.53
C LYS A 34 -5.25 1.14 -23.62
N TYR A 35 -4.77 1.68 -22.51
CA TYR A 35 -5.53 2.36 -21.45
C TYR A 35 -5.13 3.82 -21.31
N ASP A 36 -5.98 4.60 -20.68
CA ASP A 36 -5.69 6.00 -20.29
C ASP A 36 -5.23 5.99 -18.83
N LEU A 37 -3.94 6.26 -18.60
CA LEU A 37 -3.29 6.10 -17.30
C LEU A 37 -3.12 7.45 -16.62
N SER A 38 -3.46 7.53 -15.34
CA SER A 38 -3.16 8.66 -14.46
C SER A 38 -2.43 8.19 -13.20
N PHE A 39 -1.45 8.98 -12.74
CA PHE A 39 -0.62 8.63 -11.58
C PHE A 39 -0.82 9.66 -10.47
N THR A 40 -1.07 9.17 -9.25
CA THR A 40 -1.37 10.03 -8.10
C THR A 40 -1.13 9.31 -6.76
N VAL A 41 -1.51 9.93 -5.64
CA VAL A 41 -1.41 9.33 -4.30
C VAL A 41 -2.56 8.36 -4.02
N PRO A 42 -2.39 7.39 -3.09
CA PRO A 42 -3.39 6.35 -2.84
C PRO A 42 -4.80 6.85 -2.51
N SER A 43 -4.90 7.91 -1.70
CA SER A 43 -6.21 8.48 -1.36
C SER A 43 -6.91 9.13 -2.55
N GLN A 44 -6.14 9.71 -3.49
CA GLN A 44 -6.68 10.30 -4.71
C GLN A 44 -7.15 9.23 -5.70
N CYS A 45 -6.45 8.10 -5.83
CA CYS A 45 -6.92 6.97 -6.65
C CYS A 45 -8.33 6.51 -6.22
N SER A 46 -8.56 6.45 -4.90
CA SER A 46 -9.89 6.10 -4.36
C SER A 46 -10.94 7.14 -4.71
N GLU A 47 -10.59 8.42 -4.64
CA GLU A 47 -11.51 9.51 -4.97
C GLU A 47 -11.83 9.53 -6.46
N ASP A 48 -10.84 9.31 -7.34
CA ASP A 48 -11.04 9.23 -8.78
C ASP A 48 -12.02 8.11 -9.16
N LEU A 49 -11.91 6.96 -8.49
CA LEU A 49 -12.84 5.84 -8.68
C LEU A 49 -14.24 6.18 -8.16
N ARG A 50 -14.33 6.80 -6.96
CA ARG A 50 -15.60 7.17 -6.31
C ARG A 50 -16.41 8.14 -7.16
N ILE A 51 -15.80 9.17 -7.69
CA ILE A 51 -16.50 10.21 -8.48
C ILE A 51 -16.55 9.91 -9.98
N GLY A 52 -16.05 8.74 -10.41
CA GLY A 52 -16.10 8.30 -11.80
C GLY A 52 -15.10 8.98 -12.72
N ARG A 53 -14.00 9.53 -12.22
CA ARG A 53 -12.85 9.95 -13.02
C ARG A 53 -12.01 8.78 -13.51
N ALA A 54 -11.98 7.69 -12.74
CA ALA A 54 -11.38 6.43 -13.15
C ALA A 54 -12.43 5.33 -13.23
N ASP A 55 -12.17 4.35 -14.08
CA ASP A 55 -12.99 3.15 -14.28
C ASP A 55 -12.40 1.96 -13.52
N VAL A 56 -11.07 1.92 -13.41
CA VAL A 56 -10.29 0.99 -12.60
C VAL A 56 -9.25 1.79 -11.81
N ALA A 57 -8.99 1.42 -10.57
CA ALA A 57 -7.92 2.04 -9.79
C ALA A 57 -7.26 1.04 -8.83
N ILE A 58 -5.97 1.27 -8.55
CA ILE A 58 -5.35 0.64 -7.39
C ILE A 58 -5.62 1.50 -6.17
N ILE A 59 -6.41 0.99 -5.24
CA ILE A 59 -6.90 1.73 -4.08
C ILE A 59 -6.42 1.11 -2.77
N PRO A 60 -6.26 1.91 -1.69
CA PRO A 60 -6.08 1.36 -0.35
C PRO A 60 -7.17 0.33 -0.05
N ALA A 61 -6.78 -0.84 0.46
CA ALA A 61 -7.70 -1.97 0.65
C ALA A 61 -8.96 -1.59 1.45
N ILE A 62 -8.84 -0.71 2.45
CA ILE A 62 -9.98 -0.26 3.26
C ILE A 62 -11.04 0.50 2.45
N GLU A 63 -10.65 1.17 1.37
CA GLU A 63 -11.57 1.97 0.55
C GLU A 63 -12.55 1.10 -0.25
N PHE A 64 -12.21 -0.16 -0.53
CA PHE A 64 -13.18 -1.12 -1.05
C PHE A 64 -14.40 -1.26 -0.15
N GLN A 65 -14.23 -1.16 1.16
CA GLN A 65 -15.32 -1.21 2.14
C GLN A 65 -16.15 0.06 2.21
N ARG A 66 -15.63 1.18 1.68
CA ARG A 66 -16.23 2.53 1.76
C ARG A 66 -16.84 3.02 0.45
N ILE A 67 -16.49 2.38 -0.66
CA ILE A 67 -17.01 2.73 -2.00
C ILE A 67 -17.94 1.60 -2.44
N ASP A 68 -19.16 1.96 -2.85
CA ASP A 68 -20.14 0.98 -3.30
C ASP A 68 -19.93 0.60 -4.77
N ASP A 69 -20.58 -0.48 -5.22
CA ASP A 69 -20.61 -0.98 -6.61
C ASP A 69 -19.24 -1.28 -7.24
N LEU A 70 -18.26 -1.63 -6.39
CA LEU A 70 -16.95 -2.07 -6.84
C LEU A 70 -16.81 -3.61 -6.77
N VAL A 71 -15.96 -4.12 -7.66
CA VAL A 71 -15.42 -5.48 -7.60
C VAL A 71 -13.89 -5.42 -7.55
N ILE A 72 -13.27 -6.44 -6.95
CA ILE A 72 -11.82 -6.58 -6.92
C ILE A 72 -11.38 -7.46 -8.09
N LEU A 73 -10.35 -7.02 -8.82
CA LEU A 73 -9.65 -7.86 -9.78
C LEU A 73 -8.86 -8.94 -9.01
N PRO A 74 -9.09 -10.23 -9.29
CA PRO A 74 -8.49 -11.31 -8.51
C PRO A 74 -6.97 -11.44 -8.74
N ASP A 75 -6.35 -12.21 -7.87
CA ASP A 75 -4.99 -12.74 -7.94
C ASP A 75 -3.86 -11.71 -8.00
N MET A 76 -4.14 -10.41 -7.77
CA MET A 76 -3.13 -9.35 -7.70
C MET A 76 -3.46 -8.29 -6.66
N ALA A 77 -2.44 -7.85 -5.95
CA ALA A 77 -2.53 -6.83 -4.91
C ALA A 77 -1.15 -6.19 -4.66
N ILE A 78 -1.10 -5.20 -3.80
CA ILE A 78 0.10 -4.84 -3.04
C ILE A 78 -0.11 -5.38 -1.63
N ALA A 79 0.64 -6.42 -1.30
CA ALA A 79 0.60 -7.09 -0.01
C ALA A 79 2.02 -7.30 0.53
N SER A 80 2.14 -7.74 1.77
CA SER A 80 3.41 -8.21 2.32
C SER A 80 3.18 -9.31 3.35
N LYS A 81 4.00 -10.35 3.28
CA LYS A 81 3.89 -11.54 4.14
C LYS A 81 4.72 -11.47 5.41
N LYS A 82 5.67 -10.53 5.49
CA LYS A 82 6.58 -10.43 6.65
C LYS A 82 6.79 -8.97 7.06
N GLN A 83 7.63 -8.27 6.34
CA GLN A 83 8.04 -6.89 6.56
C GLN A 83 7.89 -6.13 5.25
N VAL A 84 7.30 -4.94 5.29
CA VAL A 84 7.06 -4.16 4.06
C VAL A 84 8.10 -3.09 3.80
N ARG A 85 8.75 -2.56 4.84
CA ARG A 85 9.77 -1.50 4.83
C ARG A 85 9.30 -0.10 4.39
N SER A 86 8.21 -0.02 3.66
CA SER A 86 7.63 1.23 3.14
C SER A 86 6.38 1.69 3.89
N LEU A 87 6.10 1.14 5.07
CA LEU A 87 5.04 1.59 5.99
C LEU A 87 5.62 1.59 7.41
N LEU A 88 5.99 2.77 7.88
CA LEU A 88 6.72 2.91 9.15
C LEU A 88 5.97 3.80 10.14
N ILE A 89 5.98 3.37 11.38
CA ILE A 89 5.73 4.24 12.53
C ILE A 89 7.07 4.64 13.10
N VAL A 90 7.32 5.94 13.19
CA VAL A 90 8.48 6.53 13.83
C VAL A 90 8.02 7.23 15.10
N SER A 91 8.57 6.88 16.25
CA SER A 91 8.13 7.38 17.56
C SER A 91 9.30 7.92 18.38
N LYS A 92 9.05 9.00 19.10
CA LYS A 92 9.98 9.59 20.10
C LYS A 92 10.05 8.78 21.39
N LYS A 93 9.15 7.81 21.58
CA LYS A 93 8.96 7.05 22.82
C LYS A 93 8.71 5.58 22.48
N PRO A 94 8.91 4.65 23.41
CA PRO A 94 8.35 3.30 23.30
C PRO A 94 6.84 3.37 22.99
N ILE A 95 6.36 2.49 22.13
CA ILE A 95 5.02 2.58 21.53
C ILE A 95 3.90 2.60 22.57
N GLU A 96 4.09 1.93 23.70
CA GLU A 96 3.14 1.84 24.80
C GLU A 96 2.94 3.18 25.53
N GLN A 97 3.86 4.13 25.35
CA GLN A 97 3.83 5.46 25.96
C GLN A 97 3.32 6.55 25.03
N VAL A 98 3.00 6.19 23.78
CA VAL A 98 2.53 7.12 22.75
C VAL A 98 1.11 7.58 23.06
N LYS A 99 0.91 8.91 23.09
CA LYS A 99 -0.39 9.55 23.35
C LYS A 99 -0.96 10.26 22.12
N SER A 100 -0.14 10.51 21.12
CA SER A 100 -0.56 11.22 19.89
C SER A 100 0.15 10.66 18.67
N PHE A 101 -0.60 10.53 17.56
CA PHE A 101 -0.11 10.12 16.26
C PHE A 101 -0.43 11.16 15.19
N ALA A 102 0.58 11.58 14.45
CA ALA A 102 0.42 12.22 13.15
C ALA A 102 0.36 11.13 12.07
N LEU A 103 -0.73 11.08 11.32
CA LEU A 103 -0.97 10.05 10.30
C LEU A 103 -0.82 10.66 8.91
N ASP A 104 -0.01 10.05 8.06
CA ASP A 104 0.11 10.41 6.65
C ASP A 104 -1.28 10.41 5.98
N ARG A 105 -1.74 11.58 5.55
CA ARG A 105 -3.07 11.80 4.96
C ARG A 105 -3.31 11.08 3.64
N SER A 106 -2.25 10.64 2.96
CA SER A 106 -2.36 9.87 1.72
C SER A 106 -2.72 8.40 1.96
N SER A 107 -2.55 7.91 3.21
CA SER A 107 -2.64 6.49 3.55
C SER A 107 -3.91 6.14 4.32
N ARG A 108 -4.91 5.63 3.67
CA ARG A 108 -6.15 5.22 4.35
C ARG A 108 -6.07 3.82 4.97
N SER A 109 -5.50 2.84 4.26
CA SER A 109 -5.35 1.48 4.81
C SER A 109 -4.40 1.43 5.99
N THR A 110 -3.25 2.09 5.91
CA THR A 110 -2.26 2.02 6.97
C THR A 110 -2.69 2.80 8.21
N GLN A 111 -3.43 3.90 8.05
CA GLN A 111 -4.11 4.57 9.16
C GLN A 111 -5.05 3.61 9.91
N ALA A 112 -5.86 2.83 9.18
CA ALA A 112 -6.76 1.83 9.78
C ALA A 112 -5.97 0.70 10.47
N LEU A 113 -4.90 0.17 9.85
CA LEU A 113 -4.00 -0.81 10.47
C LEU A 113 -3.38 -0.27 11.75
N THR A 114 -2.88 0.97 11.75
CA THR A 114 -2.29 1.61 12.93
C THR A 114 -3.30 1.70 14.08
N ARG A 115 -4.55 2.08 13.80
CA ARG A 115 -5.62 2.12 14.81
C ARG A 115 -5.92 0.72 15.37
N ILE A 116 -5.91 -0.31 14.53
CA ILE A 116 -6.09 -1.70 14.95
C ILE A 116 -4.93 -2.14 15.84
N LEU A 117 -3.68 -1.85 15.45
CA LEU A 117 -2.49 -2.17 16.25
C LEU A 117 -2.50 -1.47 17.61
N CYS A 118 -2.83 -0.19 17.66
CA CYS A 118 -2.98 0.54 18.93
C CYS A 118 -3.99 -0.16 19.85
N ALA A 119 -5.16 -0.50 19.34
CA ALA A 119 -6.23 -1.08 20.16
C ALA A 119 -6.00 -2.56 20.52
N LYS A 120 -5.45 -3.37 19.60
CA LYS A 120 -5.40 -4.83 19.77
C LYS A 120 -4.04 -5.34 20.22
N LYS A 121 -2.94 -4.79 19.73
CA LYS A 121 -1.59 -5.21 20.08
C LYS A 121 -1.05 -4.40 21.26
N TRP A 122 -0.92 -3.10 21.10
CA TRP A 122 -0.25 -2.24 22.10
C TRP A 122 -1.17 -1.81 23.24
N LYS A 123 -2.49 -1.99 23.12
CA LYS A 123 -3.48 -1.65 24.16
C LYS A 123 -3.46 -0.18 24.58
N ILE A 124 -3.23 0.71 23.61
CA ILE A 124 -3.22 2.16 23.81
C ILE A 124 -4.37 2.82 23.05
N ALA A 125 -4.76 4.02 23.49
CA ALA A 125 -5.82 4.83 22.88
C ALA A 125 -5.30 6.26 22.67
N PRO A 126 -4.36 6.46 21.73
CA PRO A 126 -3.80 7.78 21.46
C PRO A 126 -4.78 8.66 20.68
N GLY A 127 -4.54 9.97 20.73
CA GLY A 127 -5.14 10.90 19.77
C GLY A 127 -4.54 10.75 18.39
N PHE A 128 -5.35 10.89 17.33
CA PHE A 128 -4.92 10.79 15.94
C PHE A 128 -5.32 12.04 15.17
N PHE A 129 -4.41 12.55 14.35
CA PHE A 129 -4.72 13.59 13.36
C PHE A 129 -3.97 13.32 12.05
N GLU A 130 -4.52 13.82 10.94
CA GLU A 130 -3.89 13.70 9.63
C GLU A 130 -2.87 14.81 9.40
N ALA A 131 -1.73 14.47 8.81
CA ALA A 131 -0.65 15.40 8.50
C ALA A 131 -0.11 15.20 7.08
N THR A 132 0.54 16.21 6.56
CA THR A 132 1.40 16.09 5.37
C THR A 132 2.59 15.22 5.74
N PRO A 133 3.08 14.33 4.85
CA PRO A 133 4.16 13.39 5.16
C PRO A 133 5.55 14.08 5.23
N ASP A 134 5.73 14.94 6.22
CA ASP A 134 7.00 15.48 6.64
C ASP A 134 7.31 14.97 8.05
N LEU A 135 8.30 14.09 8.16
CA LEU A 135 8.61 13.41 9.42
C LEU A 135 8.97 14.40 10.54
N ALA A 136 9.76 15.43 10.23
CA ALA A 136 10.21 16.40 11.22
C ALA A 136 9.04 17.22 11.75
N GLU A 137 8.18 17.73 10.88
CA GLU A 137 6.96 18.46 11.25
C GLU A 137 5.97 17.58 12.03
N MET A 138 5.78 16.34 11.58
CA MET A 138 4.90 15.37 12.25
C MET A 138 5.34 15.08 13.67
N LEU A 139 6.65 14.86 13.89
CA LEU A 139 7.21 14.59 15.23
C LEU A 139 7.28 15.83 16.12
N GLN A 140 7.25 17.05 15.58
CA GLN A 140 7.07 18.26 16.38
C GLN A 140 5.66 18.31 17.00
N GLN A 141 4.65 17.80 16.30
CA GLN A 141 3.24 17.90 16.70
C GLN A 141 2.71 16.64 17.42
N ALA A 142 3.38 15.49 17.28
CA ALA A 142 2.95 14.22 17.85
C ALA A 142 4.09 13.45 18.51
N ASP A 143 3.75 12.47 19.35
CA ASP A 143 4.69 11.50 19.90
C ASP A 143 5.20 10.53 18.86
N ALA A 144 4.34 10.19 17.87
CA ALA A 144 4.66 9.27 16.79
C ALA A 144 4.09 9.75 15.44
N ALA A 145 4.77 9.36 14.36
CA ALA A 145 4.39 9.66 12.98
C ALA A 145 4.24 8.35 12.19
N LEU A 146 3.17 8.25 11.38
CA LEU A 146 3.00 7.20 10.38
C LEU A 146 3.38 7.75 9.02
N LEU A 147 4.33 7.12 8.35
CA LEU A 147 4.73 7.40 6.97
C LEU A 147 4.55 6.20 6.07
N ILE A 148 4.27 6.46 4.78
CA ILE A 148 4.11 5.42 3.76
C ILE A 148 4.90 5.70 2.49
N GLY A 149 5.01 4.66 1.65
CA GLY A 149 5.56 4.74 0.29
C GLY A 149 7.06 5.00 0.26
N ASP A 150 7.50 5.70 -0.77
CA ASP A 150 8.91 5.93 -1.03
C ASP A 150 9.60 6.76 0.06
N PRO A 151 8.96 7.75 0.72
CA PRO A 151 9.53 8.41 1.89
C PRO A 151 9.86 7.44 3.05
N ALA A 152 8.95 6.53 3.37
CA ALA A 152 9.17 5.53 4.40
C ALA A 152 10.25 4.51 3.99
N LEU A 153 10.29 4.12 2.72
CA LEU A 153 11.31 3.22 2.19
C LEU A 153 12.72 3.84 2.29
N ARG A 154 12.87 5.13 1.96
CA ARG A 154 14.14 5.86 2.12
C ARG A 154 14.63 5.82 3.57
N ILE A 155 13.74 6.05 4.53
CA ILE A 155 14.05 5.93 5.96
C ILE A 155 14.52 4.51 6.27
N SER A 156 13.73 3.50 5.91
CA SER A 156 14.04 2.10 6.22
C SER A 156 15.38 1.64 5.67
N LEU A 157 15.75 2.06 4.45
CA LEU A 157 17.03 1.72 3.83
C LEU A 157 18.18 2.56 4.40
N GLY A 158 17.92 3.83 4.74
CA GLY A 158 18.94 4.75 5.26
C GLY A 158 19.42 4.40 6.66
N ILE A 159 18.55 3.87 7.52
CA ILE A 159 18.89 3.56 8.92
C ILE A 159 19.67 2.25 9.10
N GLU A 160 19.80 1.39 8.08
CA GLU A 160 20.40 0.05 8.25
C GLU A 160 21.80 0.05 8.86
N LYS A 161 22.59 1.09 8.62
CA LYS A 161 23.97 1.19 9.11
C LYS A 161 24.07 1.74 10.54
N ASP A 162 23.13 2.58 10.93
CA ASP A 162 23.20 3.37 12.18
C ASP A 162 22.14 2.93 13.20
N SER A 163 21.43 1.86 12.93
CA SER A 163 20.38 1.35 13.79
C SER A 163 20.78 0.07 14.50
N HIS A 164 20.11 -0.20 15.62
CA HIS A 164 20.22 -1.45 16.36
C HIS A 164 18.82 -2.02 16.67
N ALA A 165 18.77 -3.34 16.84
CA ALA A 165 17.54 -4.01 17.21
C ALA A 165 17.15 -3.62 18.64
N GLY A 166 15.92 -3.14 18.82
CA GLY A 166 15.30 -2.95 20.11
C GLY A 166 14.48 -4.17 20.53
N ALA A 167 13.65 -4.01 21.55
CA ALA A 167 12.74 -5.04 22.01
C ALA A 167 11.62 -5.29 20.96
N GLU A 168 11.13 -6.54 20.89
CA GLU A 168 9.96 -6.92 20.10
C GLU A 168 9.92 -6.47 18.63
N GLY A 169 11.06 -6.52 17.93
CA GLY A 169 11.11 -6.25 16.49
C GLY A 169 11.13 -4.77 16.09
N GLN A 170 11.22 -3.85 17.05
CA GLN A 170 11.48 -2.44 16.77
C GLN A 170 12.94 -2.23 16.34
N THR A 171 13.17 -1.18 15.59
CA THR A 171 14.50 -0.66 15.26
C THR A 171 14.70 0.66 15.98
N ILE A 172 15.87 0.86 16.60
CA ILE A 172 16.20 2.12 17.29
C ILE A 172 17.34 2.81 16.53
N CYS A 173 17.20 4.08 16.26
CA CYS A 173 18.25 4.89 15.64
C CYS A 173 18.30 6.32 16.21
N PRO A 174 19.45 7.00 16.13
CA PRO A 174 19.54 8.41 16.46
C PRO A 174 18.65 9.26 15.54
N ALA A 175 17.99 10.29 16.09
CA ALA A 175 17.16 11.21 15.29
C ALA A 175 17.96 11.89 14.17
N ALA A 176 19.24 12.18 14.41
CA ALA A 176 20.15 12.76 13.43
C ALA A 176 20.31 11.88 12.16
N THR A 177 20.21 10.55 12.26
CA THR A 177 20.23 9.64 11.12
C THR A 177 19.08 9.91 10.15
N LEU A 178 17.97 10.45 10.65
CA LEU A 178 16.79 10.83 9.85
C LEU A 178 16.76 12.33 9.51
N GLY A 179 17.88 13.04 9.69
CA GLY A 179 17.96 14.48 9.43
C GLY A 179 17.22 15.36 10.44
N ILE A 180 16.81 14.78 11.58
CA ILE A 180 16.09 15.51 12.62
C ILE A 180 17.12 16.06 13.63
N THR A 181 17.11 17.37 13.85
CA THR A 181 18.00 18.04 14.81
C THR A 181 17.53 17.76 16.24
N SER A 182 17.89 16.60 16.76
CA SER A 182 17.61 16.17 18.12
C SER A 182 18.65 15.14 18.55
N SER A 183 18.97 15.09 19.84
CA SER A 183 19.82 14.05 20.45
C SER A 183 19.02 12.80 20.86
N GLU A 184 17.72 12.77 20.60
CA GLU A 184 16.84 11.68 20.98
C GLU A 184 17.07 10.43 20.13
N LEU A 185 16.75 9.28 20.72
CA LEU A 185 16.62 8.03 20.00
C LEU A 185 15.18 7.88 19.51
N LEU A 186 15.02 7.46 18.26
CA LEU A 186 13.73 7.19 17.66
C LEU A 186 13.48 5.68 17.58
N HIS A 187 12.25 5.30 17.88
CA HIS A 187 11.75 3.93 17.79
C HIS A 187 11.00 3.76 16.49
N ILE A 188 11.41 2.79 15.68
CA ILE A 188 10.84 2.55 14.36
C ILE A 188 10.19 1.18 14.33
N TYR A 189 8.94 1.15 13.88
CA TYR A 189 8.12 -0.06 13.76
C TYR A 189 7.66 -0.21 12.32
N ASP A 190 7.90 -1.37 11.72
CA ASP A 190 7.30 -1.75 10.44
C ASP A 190 5.86 -2.23 10.67
N VAL A 191 4.90 -1.54 10.08
CA VAL A 191 3.46 -1.77 10.32
C VAL A 191 3.05 -3.20 9.98
N VAL A 192 3.65 -3.81 8.93
CA VAL A 192 3.31 -5.17 8.53
C VAL A 192 3.95 -6.20 9.45
N SER A 193 5.17 -5.96 9.92
CA SER A 193 5.78 -6.80 10.97
C SER A 193 4.92 -6.83 12.23
N GLU A 194 4.41 -5.67 12.64
CA GLU A 194 3.54 -5.53 13.80
C GLU A 194 2.17 -6.23 13.59
N TRP A 195 1.60 -6.08 12.40
CA TRP A 195 0.39 -6.80 12.00
C TRP A 195 0.59 -8.31 12.01
N ARG A 196 1.69 -8.79 11.42
CA ARG A 196 2.05 -10.21 11.39
C ARG A 196 2.22 -10.79 12.79
N SER A 197 2.89 -10.06 13.67
CA SER A 197 3.06 -10.46 15.07
C SER A 197 1.73 -10.57 15.83
N LEU A 198 0.73 -9.74 15.48
CA LEU A 198 -0.61 -9.79 16.09
C LEU A 198 -1.48 -10.91 15.55
N THR A 199 -1.37 -11.23 14.25
CA THR A 199 -2.40 -12.02 13.53
C THR A 199 -1.87 -13.29 12.87
N GLU A 200 -0.56 -13.43 12.72
CA GLU A 200 0.14 -14.46 11.95
C GLU A 200 -0.21 -14.47 10.45
N LEU A 201 -0.97 -13.46 9.97
CA LEU A 201 -1.40 -13.32 8.59
C LEU A 201 -0.69 -12.18 7.86
N PRO A 202 -0.60 -12.25 6.51
CA PRO A 202 -0.13 -11.13 5.70
C PRO A 202 -1.00 -9.89 5.83
N ALA A 203 -0.45 -8.73 5.47
CA ALA A 203 -1.21 -7.52 5.29
C ALA A 203 -1.42 -7.23 3.79
N VAL A 204 -2.67 -6.99 3.38
CA VAL A 204 -3.02 -6.48 2.05
C VAL A 204 -3.22 -4.98 2.16
N LEU A 205 -2.43 -4.22 1.44
CA LEU A 205 -2.33 -2.77 1.55
C LEU A 205 -3.17 -2.05 0.52
N ALA A 206 -3.13 -2.55 -0.73
CA ALA A 206 -3.90 -2.04 -1.84
C ALA A 206 -4.39 -3.16 -2.76
N VAL A 207 -5.52 -2.92 -3.39
CA VAL A 207 -6.15 -3.85 -4.34
C VAL A 207 -6.53 -3.11 -5.62
N TRP A 208 -6.53 -3.80 -6.76
CA TRP A 208 -7.16 -3.33 -7.96
C TRP A 208 -8.67 -3.45 -7.81
N ALA A 209 -9.36 -2.33 -7.84
CA ALA A 209 -10.81 -2.26 -7.81
C ALA A 209 -11.32 -1.60 -9.09
N ALA A 210 -12.45 -2.09 -9.58
CA ALA A 210 -13.09 -1.60 -10.79
C ALA A 210 -14.59 -1.41 -10.57
N LYS A 211 -15.19 -0.53 -11.34
CA LYS A 211 -16.65 -0.50 -11.46
C LYS A 211 -17.13 -1.81 -12.09
N ARG A 212 -18.26 -2.29 -11.62
CA ARG A 212 -18.79 -3.61 -11.99
C ARG A 212 -18.99 -3.77 -13.51
N ASP A 213 -19.44 -2.72 -14.19
CA ASP A 213 -19.75 -2.72 -15.62
C ASP A 213 -18.53 -2.81 -16.54
N VAL A 214 -17.34 -2.44 -16.03
CA VAL A 214 -16.07 -2.51 -16.78
C VAL A 214 -15.16 -3.66 -16.35
N ALA A 215 -15.47 -4.30 -15.25
CA ALA A 215 -14.69 -5.38 -14.65
C ALA A 215 -14.95 -6.71 -15.39
N THR A 216 -14.30 -6.89 -16.54
CA THR A 216 -14.43 -8.11 -17.35
C THR A 216 -13.24 -9.05 -17.18
N PRO A 217 -13.37 -10.34 -17.52
CA PRO A 217 -12.24 -11.26 -17.54
C PRO A 217 -11.11 -10.81 -18.45
N GLU A 218 -11.41 -10.19 -19.60
CA GLU A 218 -10.40 -9.65 -20.52
C GLU A 218 -9.61 -8.51 -19.89
N VAL A 219 -10.28 -7.58 -19.21
CA VAL A 219 -9.62 -6.51 -18.45
C VAL A 219 -8.75 -7.12 -17.38
N THR A 220 -9.26 -8.08 -16.61
CA THR A 220 -8.47 -8.77 -15.57
C THR A 220 -7.24 -9.45 -16.15
N ALA A 221 -7.36 -10.11 -17.31
CA ALA A 221 -6.23 -10.76 -17.98
C ALA A 221 -5.14 -9.76 -18.39
N ASP A 222 -5.50 -8.58 -18.86
CA ASP A 222 -4.53 -7.52 -19.17
C ASP A 222 -3.77 -7.05 -17.93
N PHE A 223 -4.46 -6.89 -16.80
CA PHE A 223 -3.81 -6.49 -15.53
C PHE A 223 -2.86 -7.58 -15.02
N LEU A 224 -3.24 -8.84 -15.13
CA LEU A 224 -2.36 -9.97 -14.81
C LEU A 224 -1.14 -10.01 -15.75
N ALA A 225 -1.35 -9.83 -17.05
CA ALA A 225 -0.27 -9.77 -18.02
C ALA A 225 0.68 -8.59 -17.77
N SER A 226 0.16 -7.42 -17.39
CA SER A 226 0.97 -6.26 -17.02
C SER A 226 1.83 -6.53 -15.81
N ARG A 227 1.26 -7.13 -14.75
CA ARG A 227 2.00 -7.56 -13.56
C ARG A 227 3.10 -8.56 -13.90
N ASP A 228 2.76 -9.62 -14.65
CA ASP A 228 3.72 -10.70 -14.97
C ASP A 228 4.87 -10.17 -15.82
N PHE A 229 4.58 -9.25 -16.76
CA PHE A 229 5.61 -8.52 -17.49
C PHE A 229 6.49 -7.70 -16.54
N GLY A 230 5.93 -6.93 -15.61
CA GLY A 230 6.69 -6.14 -14.66
C GLY A 230 7.52 -7.01 -13.70
N LEU A 231 7.01 -8.14 -13.23
CA LEU A 231 7.77 -9.06 -12.39
C LEU A 231 8.98 -9.65 -13.09
N SER A 232 8.93 -9.84 -14.41
CA SER A 232 10.08 -10.27 -15.21
C SER A 232 11.09 -9.15 -15.49
N HIS A 233 10.71 -7.87 -15.28
CA HIS A 233 11.53 -6.68 -15.52
C HIS A 233 11.90 -5.93 -14.22
N ILE A 234 11.88 -6.61 -13.08
CA ILE A 234 12.26 -5.98 -11.79
C ILE A 234 13.68 -5.38 -11.83
N PRO A 235 14.69 -5.96 -12.48
CA PRO A 235 16.01 -5.31 -12.56
C PRO A 235 15.97 -3.94 -13.26
N GLU A 236 15.24 -3.82 -14.37
CA GLU A 236 15.07 -2.57 -15.13
C GLU A 236 14.30 -1.55 -14.29
N ILE A 237 13.18 -1.97 -13.67
CA ILE A 237 12.40 -1.13 -12.75
C ILE A 237 13.28 -0.61 -11.62
N SER A 238 14.13 -1.49 -11.06
CA SER A 238 15.02 -1.13 -9.95
C SER A 238 16.11 -0.15 -10.37
N TYR A 239 16.62 -0.30 -11.57
CA TYR A 239 17.60 0.63 -12.13
C TYR A 239 16.99 2.02 -12.35
N ASP A 240 15.85 2.10 -13.05
CA ASP A 240 15.17 3.37 -13.31
C ASP A 240 14.78 4.08 -11.99
N ALA A 241 14.19 3.34 -11.06
CA ALA A 241 13.83 3.88 -9.75
C ALA A 241 15.05 4.31 -8.91
N SER A 242 16.22 3.69 -9.12
CA SER A 242 17.45 4.09 -8.40
C SER A 242 17.90 5.49 -8.75
N LEU A 243 17.69 5.91 -10.00
CA LEU A 243 18.03 7.25 -10.47
C LEU A 243 17.06 8.32 -9.92
N GLU A 244 15.77 7.96 -9.82
CA GLU A 244 14.74 8.88 -9.33
C GLU A 244 14.76 9.01 -7.80
N LEU A 245 14.88 7.88 -7.10
CA LEU A 245 14.82 7.83 -5.64
C LEU A 245 16.17 8.05 -4.96
N GLU A 246 17.27 8.08 -5.70
CA GLU A 246 18.65 8.17 -5.16
C GLU A 246 18.96 7.04 -4.16
N LEU A 247 18.43 5.84 -4.44
CA LEU A 247 18.63 4.63 -3.64
C LEU A 247 19.40 3.59 -4.44
N PRO A 248 20.19 2.70 -3.80
CA PRO A 248 20.90 1.63 -4.50
C PRO A 248 19.92 0.70 -5.23
N ALA A 249 20.12 0.45 -6.53
CA ALA A 249 19.27 -0.42 -7.34
C ALA A 249 19.11 -1.83 -6.73
N GLN A 250 20.18 -2.39 -6.15
CA GLN A 250 20.15 -3.70 -5.48
C GLN A 250 19.24 -3.69 -4.23
N ALA A 251 19.16 -2.59 -3.49
CA ALA A 251 18.26 -2.45 -2.34
C ALA A 251 16.80 -2.38 -2.80
N ILE A 252 16.55 -1.65 -3.89
CA ILE A 252 15.22 -1.56 -4.53
C ILE A 252 14.79 -2.93 -5.06
N GLU A 253 15.67 -3.65 -5.76
CA GLU A 253 15.37 -4.99 -6.26
C GLU A 253 15.04 -5.96 -5.11
N THR A 254 15.81 -5.90 -4.03
CA THR A 254 15.56 -6.69 -2.83
C THR A 254 14.20 -6.35 -2.21
N TYR A 255 13.86 -5.06 -2.13
CA TYR A 255 12.58 -4.60 -1.65
C TYR A 255 11.42 -5.15 -2.49
N LEU A 256 11.46 -4.97 -3.80
CA LEU A 256 10.40 -5.44 -4.70
C LEU A 256 10.24 -6.95 -4.70
N ARG A 257 11.34 -7.72 -4.60
CA ARG A 257 11.30 -9.20 -4.64
C ARG A 257 10.96 -9.86 -3.30
N ARG A 258 11.33 -9.23 -2.17
CA ARG A 258 11.29 -9.90 -0.86
C ARG A 258 10.32 -9.27 0.14
N ASN A 259 10.02 -7.99 -0.03
CA ASN A 259 9.17 -7.26 0.91
C ASN A 259 7.76 -7.05 0.37
N ILE A 260 7.58 -6.99 -0.96
CA ILE A 260 6.27 -6.87 -1.58
C ILE A 260 5.82 -8.22 -2.13
N ASP A 261 4.56 -8.56 -1.89
CA ASP A 261 3.84 -9.66 -2.52
C ASP A 261 2.79 -9.08 -3.47
N PHE A 262 2.94 -9.37 -4.75
CA PHE A 262 2.06 -8.88 -5.81
C PHE A 262 0.90 -9.83 -6.11
N SER A 263 0.73 -10.85 -5.30
CA SER A 263 -0.36 -11.82 -5.41
C SER A 263 -1.50 -11.49 -4.43
N LEU A 264 -2.69 -11.99 -4.73
CA LEU A 264 -3.82 -12.00 -3.82
C LEU A 264 -4.27 -13.46 -3.60
N ASP A 265 -3.33 -14.26 -3.12
CA ASP A 265 -3.52 -15.68 -2.83
C ASP A 265 -4.45 -15.93 -1.64
N SER A 266 -4.67 -17.19 -1.31
CA SER A 266 -5.59 -17.57 -0.23
C SER A 266 -5.15 -17.07 1.15
N GLU A 267 -3.83 -16.96 1.40
CA GLU A 267 -3.31 -16.44 2.67
C GLU A 267 -3.52 -14.92 2.76
N ASN A 268 -3.24 -14.18 1.67
CA ASN A 268 -3.50 -12.75 1.57
C ASN A 268 -5.00 -12.45 1.72
N ARG A 269 -5.88 -13.25 1.10
CA ARG A 269 -7.34 -13.10 1.24
C ARG A 269 -7.78 -13.26 2.69
N ARG A 270 -7.26 -14.24 3.41
CA ARG A 270 -7.54 -14.42 4.85
C ARG A 270 -7.08 -13.22 5.67
N GLY A 271 -5.90 -12.66 5.37
CA GLY A 271 -5.40 -11.45 6.01
C GLY A 271 -6.31 -10.24 5.75
N LEU A 272 -6.77 -10.08 4.51
CA LEU A 272 -7.69 -9.03 4.11
C LEU A 272 -9.04 -9.14 4.80
N ASP A 273 -9.61 -10.35 4.88
CA ASP A 273 -10.88 -10.59 5.56
C ASP A 273 -10.79 -10.27 7.06
N LEU A 274 -9.72 -10.71 7.72
CA LEU A 274 -9.48 -10.38 9.14
C LEU A 274 -9.32 -8.87 9.33
N TYR A 275 -8.60 -8.20 8.45
CA TYR A 275 -8.42 -6.76 8.50
C TYR A 275 -9.77 -6.02 8.45
N TYR A 276 -10.66 -6.38 7.53
CA TYR A 276 -12.00 -5.78 7.43
C TYR A 276 -12.85 -6.05 8.67
N GLN A 277 -12.80 -7.27 9.21
CA GLN A 277 -13.52 -7.63 10.43
C GLN A 277 -13.03 -6.80 11.64
N LEU A 278 -11.72 -6.65 11.81
CA LEU A 278 -11.15 -5.85 12.90
C LEU A 278 -11.46 -4.36 12.72
N ALA A 279 -11.38 -3.84 11.50
CA ALA A 279 -11.75 -2.45 11.20
C ALA A 279 -13.23 -2.17 11.55
N ALA A 280 -14.13 -3.09 11.22
CA ALA A 280 -15.55 -2.98 11.57
C ALA A 280 -15.77 -3.05 13.10
N ARG A 281 -15.13 -3.99 13.80
CA ARG A 281 -15.23 -4.11 15.26
C ARG A 281 -14.73 -2.88 16.03
N LEU A 282 -13.82 -2.12 15.43
CA LEU A 282 -13.29 -0.89 16.02
C LEU A 282 -13.99 0.38 15.52
N GLY A 283 -15.03 0.24 14.69
CA GLY A 283 -15.76 1.39 14.15
C GLY A 283 -14.98 2.23 13.12
N VAL A 284 -13.87 1.68 12.57
CA VAL A 284 -13.11 2.32 11.48
C VAL A 284 -13.91 2.31 10.18
N ILE A 285 -14.71 1.27 10.00
CA ILE A 285 -15.76 1.16 8.98
C ILE A 285 -17.07 0.74 9.66
N PRO A 286 -18.23 1.13 9.12
CA PRO A 286 -19.51 0.79 9.76
C PRO A 286 -19.79 -0.71 9.85
N LYS A 287 -19.43 -1.45 8.80
CA LYS A 287 -19.70 -2.88 8.62
C LYS A 287 -18.72 -3.45 7.61
N ALA A 288 -18.23 -4.66 7.85
CA ALA A 288 -17.47 -5.41 6.85
C ALA A 288 -18.43 -5.98 5.80
N LYS A 289 -18.31 -5.54 4.55
CA LYS A 289 -19.02 -6.12 3.41
C LYS A 289 -18.19 -7.23 2.77
N SER A 290 -18.86 -8.23 2.19
CA SER A 290 -18.22 -9.33 1.47
C SER A 290 -17.41 -8.78 0.28
N ILE A 291 -16.30 -9.45 -0.02
CA ILE A 291 -15.51 -9.11 -1.19
C ILE A 291 -16.20 -9.72 -2.41
N GLU A 292 -16.46 -8.89 -3.40
CA GLU A 292 -16.93 -9.31 -4.69
C GLU A 292 -15.78 -9.34 -5.69
N TRP A 293 -15.67 -10.45 -6.41
CA TRP A 293 -14.61 -10.75 -7.36
C TRP A 293 -15.12 -10.71 -8.79
N VAL A 294 -14.25 -10.40 -9.74
CA VAL A 294 -14.54 -10.62 -11.16
C VAL A 294 -14.64 -12.15 -11.39
N ASP A 295 -15.72 -12.58 -12.04
CA ASP A 295 -15.89 -14.01 -12.39
C ASP A 295 -15.05 -14.37 -13.62
N MET A 296 -13.92 -15.01 -13.41
CA MET A 296 -13.01 -15.44 -14.47
C MET A 296 -13.53 -16.63 -15.32
N LYS A 297 -14.59 -17.31 -14.88
CA LYS A 297 -15.13 -18.47 -15.61
C LYS A 297 -15.91 -18.11 -16.86
N ALA A 298 -16.30 -16.85 -17.03
CA ALA A 298 -17.07 -16.39 -18.18
C ALA A 298 -16.30 -16.43 -19.53
N VAL A 299 -14.97 -16.55 -19.53
CA VAL A 299 -14.11 -16.62 -20.73
C VAL A 299 -14.14 -18.02 -21.36
N THR A 300 -14.20 -19.08 -20.55
CA THR A 300 -14.10 -20.47 -21.03
C THR A 300 -15.34 -20.94 -21.81
N ALA A 301 -16.44 -20.20 -21.76
CA ALA A 301 -17.70 -20.54 -22.44
C ALA A 301 -17.83 -19.97 -23.87
N ARG A 302 -16.84 -19.20 -24.35
CA ARG A 302 -16.84 -18.55 -25.67
C ARG A 302 -15.74 -19.02 -26.63
N LEU A 303 -14.94 -20.01 -26.23
CA LEU A 303 -13.98 -20.75 -27.07
C LEU A 303 -14.53 -22.15 -27.36
#